data_97988e29f19a19fed531100bf5e3421f
#
_entry.id   97988e29f19a19fed531100bf5e3421f
#
_cell.length_a   1.000
_cell.length_b   1.000
_cell.length_c   1.000
_cell.angle_alpha   90.00
_cell.angle_beta   90.00
_cell.angle_gamma   90.00
#
_symmetry.space_group_name_H-M   'P 1'
#
loop_
_entity.id
_entity.type
_entity.pdbx_description
1 polymer ?
#
loop_
_entity_poly.entity_id
_entity_poly.type
_entity_poly.pdbx_seq_one_letter_code
_entity_poly.pdbx_strand_id
1 'polypeptide(L)'
;MIYLSKLRERYLAALRLHIQRGILRGRNTEKLLLQLKKIMLCEAMSSEDENSPLDILKYADSLLGAAIIILLQRGKRLSVGLSGGGAFLINRKALTALLLLSADNCTEDGSILISADKNTVNIHLAGIVLYNTQKLLIRRLGGTFYKVVCEDKAIITFPAEETDEKPTALQNEWELLSDKFSAVNIFLMRNSEC
;
A
#
# COMPACT_ATOMS: atom_id res chain seq x y z
N MET A 1 -16.13 -22.45 8.30
CA MET A 1 -15.23 -21.26 8.33
C MET A 1 -15.29 -20.43 7.05
N ILE A 2 -15.25 -21.02 5.86
CA ILE A 2 -15.26 -20.31 4.55
C ILE A 2 -16.48 -19.37 4.34
N TYR A 3 -17.64 -19.71 4.89
CA TYR A 3 -18.85 -18.88 4.72
C TYR A 3 -18.79 -17.55 5.49
N LEU A 4 -18.21 -17.55 6.69
CA LEU A 4 -18.08 -16.36 7.53
C LEU A 4 -17.04 -15.38 6.96
N SER A 5 -15.95 -15.88 6.36
CA SER A 5 -14.95 -15.03 5.71
C SER A 5 -15.54 -14.30 4.49
N LYS A 6 -16.27 -15.02 3.62
CA LYS A 6 -16.96 -14.41 2.46
C LYS A 6 -18.04 -13.40 2.85
N LEU A 7 -18.76 -13.65 3.95
CA LEU A 7 -19.75 -12.70 4.47
C LEU A 7 -19.09 -11.42 4.97
N ARG A 8 -17.96 -11.56 5.67
CA ARG A 8 -17.14 -10.46 6.15
C ARG A 8 -16.59 -9.62 5.00
N GLU A 9 -16.03 -10.25 3.96
CA GLU A 9 -15.53 -9.54 2.77
C GLU A 9 -16.62 -8.75 2.06
N ARG A 10 -17.81 -9.34 1.86
CA ARG A 10 -18.97 -8.65 1.28
C ARG A 10 -19.41 -7.46 2.13
N TYR A 11 -19.42 -7.61 3.44
CA TYR A 11 -19.76 -6.52 4.36
C TYR A 11 -18.75 -5.38 4.28
N LEU A 12 -17.46 -5.68 4.30
CA LEU A 12 -16.40 -4.69 4.18
C LEU A 12 -16.45 -3.97 2.82
N ALA A 13 -16.70 -4.70 1.74
CA ALA A 13 -16.86 -4.10 0.41
C ALA A 13 -18.07 -3.17 0.33
N ALA A 14 -19.22 -3.57 0.89
CA ALA A 14 -20.41 -2.73 0.94
C ALA A 14 -20.19 -1.48 1.80
N LEU A 15 -19.52 -1.61 2.93
CA LEU A 15 -19.17 -0.50 3.82
C LEU A 15 -18.20 0.47 3.14
N ARG A 16 -17.19 -0.04 2.45
CA ARG A 16 -16.26 0.74 1.64
C ARG A 16 -16.99 1.57 0.60
N LEU A 17 -17.90 0.96 -0.15
CA LEU A 17 -18.70 1.65 -1.16
C LEU A 17 -19.58 2.75 -0.56
N HIS A 18 -20.20 2.49 0.60
CA HIS A 18 -21.02 3.47 1.32
C HIS A 18 -20.17 4.69 1.76
N ILE A 19 -18.99 4.45 2.29
CA ILE A 19 -18.07 5.51 2.71
C ILE A 19 -17.60 6.34 1.51
N GLN A 20 -17.20 5.69 0.41
CA GLN A 20 -16.80 6.38 -0.82
C GLN A 20 -17.91 7.30 -1.35
N ARG A 21 -19.16 6.82 -1.37
CA ARG A 21 -20.30 7.64 -1.75
C ARG A 21 -20.55 8.82 -0.80
N GLY A 22 -20.29 8.62 0.49
CA GLY A 22 -20.36 9.69 1.50
C GLY A 22 -19.34 10.79 1.25
N ILE A 23 -18.09 10.41 0.92
CA ILE A 23 -17.01 11.33 0.57
C ILE A 23 -17.36 12.14 -0.68
N LEU A 24 -17.81 11.47 -1.75
CA LEU A 24 -18.22 12.13 -3.00
C LEU A 24 -19.37 13.11 -2.80
N ARG A 25 -20.19 12.95 -1.76
CA ARG A 25 -21.28 13.86 -1.39
C ARG A 25 -20.86 14.95 -0.40
N GLY A 26 -19.57 15.10 -0.10
CA GLY A 26 -19.05 16.10 0.83
C GLY A 26 -19.45 15.90 2.30
N ARG A 27 -19.85 14.70 2.70
CA ARG A 27 -20.24 14.42 4.09
C ARG A 27 -19.01 14.15 4.92
N ASN A 28 -18.78 14.93 5.97
CA ASN A 28 -17.75 14.74 7.02
C ASN A 28 -16.52 13.90 6.54
N THR A 29 -15.86 14.43 5.51
CA THR A 29 -14.90 13.72 4.66
C THR A 29 -13.75 13.14 5.47
N GLU A 30 -13.24 13.88 6.45
CA GLU A 30 -12.10 13.45 7.28
C GLU A 30 -12.42 12.19 8.10
N LYS A 31 -13.58 12.16 8.75
CA LYS A 31 -14.03 10.99 9.52
C LYS A 31 -14.26 9.77 8.63
N LEU A 32 -14.83 9.98 7.45
CA LEU A 32 -15.07 8.92 6.48
C LEU A 32 -13.75 8.38 5.90
N LEU A 33 -12.77 9.25 5.61
CA LEU A 33 -11.44 8.84 5.16
C LEU A 33 -10.72 8.00 6.22
N LEU A 34 -10.79 8.42 7.48
CA LEU A 34 -10.20 7.65 8.58
C LEU A 34 -10.84 6.26 8.70
N GLN A 35 -12.17 6.16 8.54
CA GLN A 35 -12.87 4.88 8.54
C GLN A 35 -12.42 4.00 7.36
N LEU A 36 -12.25 4.59 6.19
CA LEU A 36 -11.82 3.87 5.01
C LEU A 36 -10.39 3.33 5.14
N LYS A 37 -9.47 4.14 5.67
CA LYS A 37 -8.11 3.68 6.03
C LYS A 37 -8.14 2.50 7.00
N LYS A 38 -9.01 2.56 8.02
CA LYS A 38 -9.18 1.44 8.97
C LYS A 38 -9.70 0.18 8.29
N ILE A 39 -10.65 0.29 7.37
CA ILE A 39 -11.18 -0.86 6.61
C ILE A 39 -10.08 -1.48 5.76
N MET A 40 -9.32 -0.68 5.02
CA MET A 40 -8.21 -1.18 4.20
C MET A 40 -7.14 -1.89 5.04
N LEU A 41 -6.84 -1.37 6.22
CA LEU A 41 -5.94 -2.03 7.16
C LEU A 41 -6.54 -3.35 7.67
N CYS A 42 -7.82 -3.37 8.02
CA CYS A 42 -8.50 -4.61 8.42
C CYS A 42 -8.50 -5.65 7.30
N GLU A 43 -8.72 -5.24 6.05
CA GLU A 43 -8.64 -6.12 4.87
C GLU A 43 -7.22 -6.68 4.70
N ALA A 44 -6.19 -5.82 4.81
CA ALA A 44 -4.80 -6.22 4.71
C ALA A 44 -4.37 -7.19 5.82
N MET A 45 -4.94 -7.05 7.02
CA MET A 45 -4.62 -7.90 8.18
C MET A 45 -5.44 -9.19 8.23
N SER A 46 -6.63 -9.22 7.61
CA SER A 46 -7.58 -10.32 7.72
C SER A 46 -7.66 -11.22 6.49
N SER A 47 -7.00 -10.85 5.39
CA SER A 47 -6.93 -11.72 4.22
C SER A 47 -6.23 -13.02 4.63
N GLU A 48 -6.99 -14.11 4.65
CA GLU A 48 -6.42 -15.45 4.75
C GLU A 48 -5.48 -15.60 3.55
N ASP A 49 -4.24 -15.82 3.84
CA ASP A 49 -3.02 -16.03 3.07
C ASP A 49 -3.12 -16.39 1.58
N GLU A 50 -3.75 -15.57 0.79
CA GLU A 50 -3.61 -15.67 -0.65
C GLU A 50 -2.41 -14.81 -1.07
N ASN A 51 -1.21 -15.38 -0.93
CA ASN A 51 -0.09 -14.92 -1.70
C ASN A 51 -0.43 -15.16 -3.17
N SER A 52 -0.32 -14.15 -3.98
CA SER A 52 -0.56 -14.22 -5.42
C SER A 52 0.69 -13.81 -6.18
N PRO A 53 0.92 -14.38 -7.36
CA PRO A 53 2.03 -13.96 -8.23
C PRO A 53 1.89 -12.48 -8.55
N LEU A 54 2.90 -11.69 -8.20
CA LEU A 54 2.92 -10.25 -8.40
C LEU A 54 4.29 -9.79 -8.91
N ASP A 55 4.31 -9.06 -10.01
CA ASP A 55 5.48 -8.27 -10.40
C ASP A 55 5.54 -7.04 -9.47
N ILE A 56 6.31 -7.19 -8.40
CA ILE A 56 6.37 -6.20 -7.31
C ILE A 56 6.83 -4.84 -7.83
N LEU A 57 7.79 -4.80 -8.75
CA LEU A 57 8.36 -3.56 -9.22
C LEU A 57 7.37 -2.79 -10.09
N LYS A 58 6.75 -3.45 -11.07
CA LYS A 58 5.70 -2.82 -11.88
C LYS A 58 4.51 -2.38 -11.04
N TYR A 59 4.14 -3.19 -10.05
CA TYR A 59 3.06 -2.86 -9.15
C TYR A 59 3.38 -1.63 -8.29
N ALA A 60 4.58 -1.62 -7.69
CA ALA A 60 5.04 -0.50 -6.86
C ALA A 60 5.19 0.78 -7.68
N ASP A 61 5.76 0.71 -8.88
CA ASP A 61 5.90 1.85 -9.81
C ASP A 61 4.54 2.51 -10.08
N SER A 62 3.58 1.71 -10.51
CA SER A 62 2.23 2.21 -10.80
C SER A 62 1.52 2.78 -9.56
N LEU A 63 1.67 2.14 -8.38
CA LEU A 63 1.04 2.60 -7.15
C LEU A 63 1.68 3.88 -6.62
N LEU A 64 3.01 3.91 -6.55
CA LEU A 64 3.77 5.05 -6.01
C LEU A 64 3.82 6.21 -7.00
N GLY A 65 3.80 5.94 -8.31
CA GLY A 65 3.67 6.98 -9.34
C GLY A 65 2.40 7.82 -9.14
N ALA A 66 1.26 7.18 -8.86
CA ALA A 66 0.03 7.90 -8.50
C ALA A 66 0.17 8.67 -7.17
N ALA A 67 0.87 8.09 -6.17
CA ALA A 67 1.09 8.74 -4.88
C ALA A 67 1.97 10.00 -5.02
N ILE A 68 3.00 9.97 -5.85
CA ILE A 68 3.89 11.12 -6.12
C ILE A 68 3.08 12.32 -6.59
N ILE A 69 2.17 12.14 -7.55
CA ILE A 69 1.35 13.23 -8.11
C ILE A 69 0.54 13.91 -7.00
N ILE A 70 -0.09 13.12 -6.12
CA ILE A 70 -0.91 13.65 -5.03
C ILE A 70 -0.05 14.34 -3.97
N LEU A 71 1.13 13.79 -3.64
CA LEU A 71 2.04 14.37 -2.67
C LEU A 71 2.62 15.70 -3.17
N LEU A 72 2.95 15.82 -4.46
CA LEU A 72 3.40 17.08 -5.08
C LEU A 72 2.36 18.20 -4.94
N GLN A 73 1.08 17.89 -5.10
CA GLN A 73 -0.01 18.85 -4.88
C GLN A 73 -0.08 19.36 -3.43
N ARG A 74 0.54 18.64 -2.49
CA ARG A 74 0.63 18.98 -1.07
C ARG A 74 1.97 19.60 -0.67
N GLY A 75 2.79 19.97 -1.64
CA GLY A 75 4.13 20.51 -1.37
C GLY A 75 5.14 19.49 -0.85
N LYS A 76 4.86 18.19 -0.98
CA LYS A 76 5.76 17.10 -0.59
C LYS A 76 6.42 16.47 -1.81
N ARG A 77 7.65 16.04 -1.66
CA ARG A 77 8.41 15.33 -2.70
C ARG A 77 8.69 13.90 -2.26
N LEU A 78 8.34 12.95 -3.11
CA LEU A 78 8.66 11.54 -2.92
C LEU A 78 9.44 11.05 -4.14
N SER A 79 10.66 10.59 -3.92
CA SER A 79 11.44 9.88 -4.92
C SER A 79 11.28 8.38 -4.79
N VAL A 80 11.16 7.69 -5.90
CA VAL A 80 11.01 6.23 -5.94
C VAL A 80 12.11 5.64 -6.82
N GLY A 81 12.81 4.66 -6.28
CA GLY A 81 13.80 3.87 -7.02
C GLY A 81 13.42 2.40 -6.97
N LEU A 82 13.55 1.72 -8.11
CA LEU A 82 13.20 0.31 -8.26
C LEU A 82 14.38 -0.44 -8.88
N SER A 83 14.72 -1.61 -8.35
CA SER A 83 15.80 -2.45 -8.87
C SER A 83 15.51 -3.94 -8.70
N GLY A 84 16.01 -4.75 -9.63
CA GLY A 84 15.75 -6.19 -9.69
C GLY A 84 14.67 -6.54 -10.72
N GLY A 85 13.98 -7.64 -10.51
CA GLY A 85 12.91 -8.12 -11.41
C GLY A 85 12.37 -9.47 -10.95
N GLY A 86 11.32 -9.94 -11.62
CA GLY A 86 10.68 -11.21 -11.36
C GLY A 86 9.26 -11.06 -10.81
N ALA A 87 8.55 -12.19 -10.81
CA ALA A 87 7.27 -12.34 -10.14
C ALA A 87 7.48 -13.03 -8.80
N PHE A 88 6.79 -12.57 -7.78
CA PHE A 88 6.92 -13.08 -6.42
C PHE A 88 5.56 -13.43 -5.84
N LEU A 89 5.50 -14.51 -5.06
CA LEU A 89 4.33 -14.86 -4.27
C LEU A 89 4.25 -13.94 -3.05
N ILE A 90 3.28 -13.03 -3.02
CA ILE A 90 3.17 -12.03 -1.95
C ILE A 90 1.72 -11.67 -1.64
N ASN A 91 1.47 -11.30 -0.38
CA ASN A 91 0.19 -10.73 0.02
C ASN A 91 0.06 -9.29 -0.51
N ARG A 92 -0.63 -9.17 -1.65
CA ARG A 92 -0.83 -7.90 -2.36
C ARG A 92 -1.50 -6.83 -1.49
N LYS A 93 -2.50 -7.20 -0.67
CA LYS A 93 -3.23 -6.22 0.18
C LYS A 93 -2.31 -5.64 1.25
N ALA A 94 -1.49 -6.48 1.88
CA ALA A 94 -0.53 -6.02 2.89
C ALA A 94 0.56 -5.13 2.28
N LEU A 95 1.11 -5.52 1.12
CA LEU A 95 2.10 -4.70 0.39
C LEU A 95 1.51 -3.34 -0.01
N THR A 96 0.31 -3.32 -0.59
CA THR A 96 -0.38 -2.08 -0.96
C THR A 96 -0.53 -1.14 0.22
N ALA A 97 -1.06 -1.65 1.34
CA ALA A 97 -1.26 -0.85 2.54
C ALA A 97 0.07 -0.34 3.11
N LEU A 98 1.13 -1.17 3.10
CA LEU A 98 2.46 -0.76 3.55
C LEU A 98 3.02 0.38 2.72
N LEU A 99 3.00 0.26 1.39
CA LEU A 99 3.54 1.28 0.48
C LEU A 99 2.74 2.59 0.57
N LEU A 100 1.41 2.53 0.58
CA LEU A 100 0.57 3.73 0.66
C LEU A 100 0.70 4.45 2.01
N LEU A 101 0.78 3.72 3.13
CA LEU A 101 1.02 4.32 4.44
C LEU A 101 2.42 4.92 4.52
N SER A 102 3.41 4.29 3.89
CA SER A 102 4.76 4.85 3.83
C SER A 102 4.78 6.16 3.03
N ALA A 103 4.10 6.20 1.90
CA ALA A 103 3.95 7.44 1.13
C ALA A 103 3.19 8.53 1.91
N ASP A 104 2.09 8.19 2.59
CA ASP A 104 1.30 9.16 3.40
C ASP A 104 2.13 9.75 4.55
N ASN A 105 3.04 8.96 5.12
CA ASN A 105 3.93 9.38 6.21
C ASN A 105 5.23 10.05 5.73
N CYS A 106 5.33 10.35 4.44
CA CYS A 106 6.43 11.14 3.89
C CYS A 106 6.45 12.54 4.51
N THR A 107 7.62 12.98 4.91
CA THR A 107 7.88 14.37 5.34
C THR A 107 7.92 15.29 4.12
N GLU A 108 8.62 16.41 4.15
CA GLU A 108 8.72 17.30 2.99
C GLU A 108 9.44 16.65 1.81
N ASP A 109 10.55 15.98 2.10
CA ASP A 109 11.34 15.23 1.13
C ASP A 109 11.53 13.79 1.63
N GLY A 110 11.05 12.81 0.87
CA GLY A 110 11.19 11.41 1.21
C GLY A 110 11.62 10.55 0.04
N SER A 111 12.10 9.34 0.34
CA SER A 111 12.41 8.35 -0.68
C SER A 111 11.98 6.95 -0.29
N ILE A 112 11.57 6.18 -1.28
CA ILE A 112 11.26 4.76 -1.20
C ILE A 112 12.08 4.05 -2.28
N LEU A 113 13.07 3.24 -1.87
CA LEU A 113 13.83 2.40 -2.79
C LEU A 113 13.43 0.95 -2.56
N ILE A 114 12.98 0.29 -3.60
CA ILE A 114 12.55 -1.11 -3.56
C ILE A 114 13.52 -1.93 -4.41
N SER A 115 14.11 -2.94 -3.80
CA SER A 115 14.90 -3.93 -4.51
C SER A 115 14.32 -5.33 -4.29
N ALA A 116 14.14 -6.07 -5.38
CA ALA A 116 13.67 -7.44 -5.36
C ALA A 116 14.77 -8.36 -5.89
N ASP A 117 15.14 -9.34 -5.09
CA ASP A 117 16.08 -10.39 -5.42
C ASP A 117 15.42 -11.74 -5.14
N LYS A 118 15.97 -12.83 -5.66
CA LYS A 118 15.39 -14.20 -5.74
C LYS A 118 14.52 -14.65 -4.56
N ASN A 119 14.87 -14.26 -3.33
CA ASN A 119 14.18 -14.72 -2.13
C ASN A 119 13.80 -13.59 -1.17
N THR A 120 14.08 -12.35 -1.52
CA THR A 120 13.87 -11.22 -0.60
C THR A 120 13.45 -9.96 -1.34
N VAL A 121 12.60 -9.18 -0.67
CA VAL A 121 12.32 -7.81 -1.07
C VAL A 121 12.80 -6.87 0.04
N ASN A 122 13.59 -5.88 -0.36
CA ASN A 122 14.06 -4.85 0.53
C ASN A 122 13.41 -3.50 0.17
N ILE A 123 12.94 -2.78 1.18
CA ILE A 123 12.39 -1.43 1.02
C ILE A 123 13.20 -0.50 1.93
N HIS A 124 13.94 0.41 1.31
CA HIS A 124 14.66 1.45 2.03
C HIS A 124 13.80 2.71 2.04
N LEU A 125 13.60 3.25 3.21
CA LEU A 125 12.81 4.46 3.45
C LEU A 125 13.72 5.54 4.02
N ALA A 126 13.65 6.76 3.48
CA ALA A 126 14.27 7.94 4.06
C ALA A 126 13.27 9.09 4.06
N GLY A 127 13.29 9.95 5.09
CA GLY A 127 12.30 10.99 5.29
C GLY A 127 10.86 10.47 5.43
N ILE A 128 10.69 9.26 5.98
CA ILE A 128 9.41 8.59 6.14
C ILE A 128 9.28 8.05 7.56
N VAL A 129 8.23 8.46 8.26
CA VAL A 129 7.99 8.03 9.64
C VAL A 129 7.27 6.67 9.66
N LEU A 130 7.86 5.69 10.35
CA LEU A 130 7.26 4.37 10.56
C LEU A 130 6.46 4.31 11.87
N TYR A 131 5.16 4.10 11.75
CA TYR A 131 4.25 3.90 12.88
C TYR A 131 3.99 2.41 13.15
N ASN A 132 3.30 2.13 14.24
CA ASN A 132 2.98 0.75 14.65
C ASN A 132 2.13 -0.01 13.61
N THR A 133 1.27 0.67 12.87
CA THR A 133 0.47 0.07 11.79
C THR A 133 1.34 -0.51 10.68
N GLN A 134 2.38 0.20 10.26
CA GLN A 134 3.32 -0.31 9.26
C GLN A 134 4.13 -1.49 9.80
N LYS A 135 4.53 -1.45 11.08
CA LYS A 135 5.22 -2.57 11.74
C LYS A 135 4.37 -3.85 11.74
N LEU A 136 3.04 -3.72 11.92
CA LEU A 136 2.12 -4.86 11.84
C LEU A 136 2.05 -5.41 10.40
N LEU A 137 1.99 -4.55 9.40
CA LEU A 137 1.98 -4.96 7.99
C LEU A 137 3.29 -5.64 7.57
N ILE A 138 4.45 -5.15 8.06
CA ILE A 138 5.75 -5.77 7.85
C ILE A 138 5.75 -7.21 8.41
N ARG A 139 5.26 -7.39 9.64
CA ARG A 139 5.11 -8.72 10.24
C ARG A 139 4.15 -9.62 9.44
N ARG A 140 3.08 -9.03 8.90
CA ARG A 140 2.12 -9.77 8.04
C ARG A 140 2.76 -10.26 6.75
N LEU A 141 3.74 -9.55 6.22
CA LEU A 141 4.56 -9.96 5.08
C LEU A 141 5.69 -10.93 5.49
N GLY A 142 5.76 -11.34 6.75
CA GLY A 142 6.86 -12.18 7.26
C GLY A 142 8.18 -11.42 7.41
N GLY A 143 8.13 -10.10 7.38
CA GLY A 143 9.31 -9.27 7.33
C GLY A 143 9.79 -8.75 8.67
N THR A 144 10.96 -8.16 8.62
CA THR A 144 11.63 -7.45 9.71
C THR A 144 11.94 -6.01 9.28
N PHE A 145 12.20 -5.15 10.24
CA PHE A 145 12.67 -3.81 9.95
C PHE A 145 13.72 -3.39 10.98
N TYR A 146 14.62 -2.52 10.58
CA TYR A 146 15.52 -1.81 11.47
C TYR A 146 15.63 -0.35 11.07
N LYS A 147 15.79 0.51 12.06
CA LYS A 147 15.94 1.94 11.88
C LYS A 147 17.40 2.31 12.02
N VAL A 148 17.93 3.06 11.05
CA VAL A 148 19.26 3.65 11.14
C VAL A 148 19.12 5.00 11.85
N VAL A 149 19.44 5.03 13.15
CA VAL A 149 19.11 6.15 14.04
C VAL A 149 19.75 7.48 13.62
N CYS A 150 20.94 7.42 12.99
CA CYS A 150 21.70 8.62 12.61
C CYS A 150 21.29 9.24 11.28
N GLU A 151 20.43 8.57 10.47
CA GLU A 151 20.20 8.96 9.09
C GLU A 151 18.72 9.17 8.72
N ASP A 152 17.82 9.11 9.69
CA ASP A 152 16.35 9.10 9.47
C ASP A 152 15.91 8.11 8.38
N LYS A 153 16.62 6.97 8.33
CA LYS A 153 16.38 5.89 7.38
C LYS A 153 15.83 4.66 8.09
N ALA A 154 15.00 3.91 7.39
CA ALA A 154 14.55 2.60 7.83
C ALA A 154 14.71 1.60 6.68
N ILE A 155 15.08 0.39 7.01
CA ILE A 155 15.17 -0.71 6.05
C ILE A 155 14.18 -1.78 6.48
N ILE A 156 13.34 -2.18 5.55
CA ILE A 156 12.36 -3.25 5.70
C ILE A 156 12.81 -4.38 4.79
N THR A 157 12.88 -5.59 5.34
CA THR A 157 13.19 -6.79 4.57
C THR A 157 12.13 -7.83 4.83
N PHE A 158 11.57 -8.43 3.78
CA PHE A 158 10.66 -9.55 3.90
C PHE A 158 10.96 -10.64 2.87
N PRO A 159 10.71 -11.92 3.22
CA PRO A 159 10.88 -13.03 2.30
C PRO A 159 9.84 -12.92 1.18
N ALA A 160 10.25 -13.19 -0.04
CA ALA A 160 9.38 -13.28 -1.18
C ALA A 160 9.88 -14.40 -2.08
N GLU A 161 9.06 -15.40 -2.32
CA GLU A 161 9.40 -16.53 -3.16
C GLU A 161 9.19 -16.14 -4.63
N GLU A 162 10.27 -16.20 -5.40
CA GLU A 162 10.20 -15.99 -6.85
C GLU A 162 9.40 -17.13 -7.49
N THR A 163 8.56 -16.81 -8.45
CA THR A 163 7.71 -17.78 -9.13
C THR A 163 7.74 -17.57 -10.64
N ASP A 164 7.70 -18.68 -11.38
CA ASP A 164 7.52 -18.68 -12.83
C ASP A 164 6.05 -18.50 -13.25
N GLU A 165 5.13 -18.49 -12.29
CA GLU A 165 3.73 -18.21 -12.58
C GLU A 165 3.58 -16.79 -13.13
N LYS A 166 2.84 -16.68 -14.22
CA LYS A 166 2.53 -15.37 -14.79
C LYS A 166 1.81 -14.55 -13.73
N PRO A 167 2.30 -13.33 -13.43
CA PRO A 167 1.60 -12.41 -12.55
C PRO A 167 0.15 -12.31 -13.01
N THR A 168 -0.77 -12.46 -12.08
CA THR A 168 -2.20 -12.38 -12.37
C THR A 168 -2.44 -11.15 -13.24
N ALA A 169 -2.74 -11.37 -14.52
CA ALA A 169 -2.99 -10.29 -15.47
C ALA A 169 -4.11 -9.46 -14.87
N LEU A 170 -3.79 -8.23 -14.54
CA LEU A 170 -4.75 -7.27 -14.06
C LEU A 170 -5.75 -7.09 -15.19
N GLN A 171 -6.94 -7.59 -15.01
CA GLN A 171 -7.92 -7.88 -16.07
C GLN A 171 -8.25 -6.70 -16.99
N ASN A 172 -7.93 -5.49 -16.56
CA ASN A 172 -8.02 -4.28 -17.38
C ASN A 172 -7.07 -3.23 -16.79
N GLU A 173 -6.17 -2.69 -17.60
CA GLU A 173 -5.29 -1.59 -17.16
C GLU A 173 -6.09 -0.39 -16.61
N TRP A 174 -7.27 -0.13 -17.16
CA TRP A 174 -8.18 0.95 -16.72
C TRP A 174 -8.84 0.67 -15.36
N GLU A 175 -9.30 -0.55 -15.10
CA GLU A 175 -9.84 -0.93 -13.78
C GLU A 175 -8.73 -0.86 -12.74
N LEU A 176 -7.53 -1.26 -13.11
CA LEU A 176 -6.37 -1.19 -12.26
C LEU A 176 -5.96 0.24 -11.92
N LEU A 177 -5.92 1.12 -12.91
CA LEU A 177 -5.65 2.53 -12.73
C LEU A 177 -6.75 3.18 -11.88
N SER A 178 -8.00 2.89 -12.17
CA SER A 178 -9.15 3.38 -11.40
C SER A 178 -9.10 2.90 -9.95
N ASP A 179 -8.84 1.62 -9.70
CA ASP A 179 -8.73 1.08 -8.34
C ASP A 179 -7.50 1.60 -7.60
N LYS A 180 -6.37 1.75 -8.28
CA LYS A 180 -5.15 2.31 -7.70
C LYS A 180 -5.31 3.79 -7.40
N PHE A 181 -5.83 4.59 -8.34
CA PHE A 181 -6.12 6.00 -8.09
C PHE A 181 -7.12 6.17 -6.96
N SER A 182 -8.16 5.37 -6.91
CA SER A 182 -9.12 5.36 -5.81
C SER A 182 -8.44 5.03 -4.49
N ALA A 183 -7.62 3.99 -4.42
CA ALA A 183 -6.89 3.61 -3.23
C ALA A 183 -5.89 4.70 -2.78
N VAL A 184 -5.11 5.24 -3.71
CA VAL A 184 -4.14 6.32 -3.44
C VAL A 184 -4.87 7.58 -2.97
N ASN A 185 -5.93 7.98 -3.65
CA ASN A 185 -6.74 9.12 -3.23
C ASN A 185 -7.29 8.95 -1.82
N ILE A 186 -7.82 7.78 -1.50
CA ILE A 186 -8.37 7.49 -0.17
C ILE A 186 -7.31 7.62 0.92
N PHE A 187 -6.09 7.10 0.69
CA PHE A 187 -5.03 7.17 1.68
C PHE A 187 -4.45 8.57 1.82
N LEU A 188 -4.29 9.29 0.72
CA LEU A 188 -3.59 10.57 0.68
C LEU A 188 -4.51 11.78 0.70
N MET A 189 -5.83 11.62 0.54
CA MET A 189 -6.76 12.73 0.72
C MET A 189 -6.76 13.19 2.19
N ARG A 190 -6.17 14.33 2.42
CA ARG A 190 -6.46 15.17 3.59
C ARG A 190 -7.35 16.30 3.11
N ASN A 191 -8.27 16.74 3.96
CA ASN A 191 -9.00 17.96 3.66
C ASN A 191 -8.00 19.06 3.31
N SER A 192 -8.02 19.50 2.07
CA SER A 192 -7.55 20.83 1.76
C SER A 192 -8.59 21.76 2.40
N GLU A 193 -8.32 22.20 3.61
CA GLU A 193 -8.98 23.38 4.11
C GLU A 193 -8.63 24.51 3.13
N CYS A 194 -9.66 24.99 2.46
CA CYS A 194 -9.61 26.25 1.73
C CYS A 194 -9.42 27.40 2.70
#